data_aecbf40c142107e96ddb7868561138c7
#
_entry.id   aecbf40c142107e96ddb7868561138c7
#
_cell.length_a   1.000
_cell.length_b   1.000
_cell.length_c   1.000
_cell.angle_alpha   90.00
_cell.angle_beta   90.00
_cell.angle_gamma   90.00
#
_symmetry.space_group_name_H-M   'P 1'
#
loop_
_entity.id
_entity.type
_entity.pdbx_description
1 polymer ?
#
loop_
_entity_poly.entity_id
_entity_poly.type
_entity_poly.pdbx_seq_one_letter_code
_entity_poly.pdbx_strand_id
1 'polypeptide(L)'
;MEVKTMISDKQHPQQQTIKTDNKQSVKGDEEDCAVKYGLEKALATPAVRRIAMENHIKLKDVISTGKGNRILKEDILTHLEKMSTSSERKRVEEKPTAETVMPIKGYAKHMWKTMTQSLSIPHFVYSDECNVNRLMDYRNEVKDSVKEQGVSLSLMPFFIKAASRALEKVPQLNAWLDEENQTLRIQKRHNIGIAMDTPEGLIVPNIKNVQDLDIIEIAKQLNRLQELGRKSSIPPNDLSNTTFSLSNIGVVGGTYTKPVILPPQIVIGAFGRVQKLPRFDDKGNVGAANIIFINWAADHRIVDGVTMAKYSNLWKHYIENPIFLLIGA
;
A
#
# COMPACT_ATOMS: atom_id res chain seq x y z
N MET A 1 43.68 -32.00 11.86
CA MET A 1 43.99 -31.40 10.55
C MET A 1 43.45 -29.99 10.55
N GLU A 2 44.36 -29.05 10.67
CA GLU A 2 44.07 -27.61 10.79
C GLU A 2 43.65 -27.02 9.43
N VAL A 3 42.65 -26.17 9.43
CA VAL A 3 42.33 -25.33 8.26
C VAL A 3 42.70 -23.90 8.62
N LYS A 4 43.73 -23.40 7.92
CA LYS A 4 44.27 -22.05 8.02
C LYS A 4 43.29 -21.00 7.53
N THR A 5 43.05 -20.01 8.35
CA THR A 5 42.41 -18.74 8.04
C THR A 5 43.33 -17.88 7.18
N MET A 6 42.88 -17.43 6.00
CA MET A 6 43.55 -16.35 5.25
C MET A 6 42.71 -15.07 5.40
N ILE A 7 43.30 -14.10 6.07
CA ILE A 7 42.82 -12.71 6.15
C ILE A 7 43.50 -11.95 5.01
N SER A 8 42.67 -11.33 4.16
CA SER A 8 43.13 -10.43 3.10
C SER A 8 42.90 -8.99 3.50
N ASP A 9 44.00 -8.22 3.60
CA ASP A 9 44.05 -6.78 3.86
C ASP A 9 43.35 -5.97 2.79
N LYS A 10 42.50 -5.04 3.20
CA LYS A 10 41.98 -3.93 2.35
C LYS A 10 42.69 -2.65 2.74
N GLN A 11 43.49 -2.14 1.79
CA GLN A 11 44.17 -0.86 1.82
C GLN A 11 43.18 0.32 1.81
N HIS A 12 43.46 1.31 2.67
CA HIS A 12 42.84 2.65 2.65
C HIS A 12 43.45 3.51 1.53
N PRO A 13 42.65 4.36 0.87
CA PRO A 13 43.22 5.41 -0.01
C PRO A 13 43.65 6.63 0.79
N GLN A 14 44.85 7.09 0.45
CA GLN A 14 45.59 8.21 1.04
C GLN A 14 44.92 9.57 0.72
N GLN A 15 44.88 10.44 1.72
CA GLN A 15 44.60 11.86 1.59
C GLN A 15 45.75 12.55 0.83
N GLN A 16 45.45 13.22 -0.29
CA GLN A 16 46.36 14.14 -0.95
C GLN A 16 46.19 15.55 -0.37
N THR A 17 47.22 16.02 0.29
CA THR A 17 47.47 17.41 0.67
C THR A 17 47.81 18.23 -0.57
N ILE A 18 47.00 19.25 -0.89
CA ILE A 18 47.32 20.25 -1.90
C ILE A 18 48.03 21.42 -1.21
N LYS A 19 49.26 21.67 -1.66
CA LYS A 19 50.06 22.80 -1.24
C LYS A 19 49.56 24.08 -1.87
N THR A 20 49.46 25.13 -1.08
CA THR A 20 49.30 26.52 -1.45
C THR A 20 50.56 27.05 -2.11
N ASP A 21 50.41 27.61 -3.31
CA ASP A 21 51.22 28.73 -3.82
C ASP A 21 50.51 29.33 -5.05
N ASN A 22 49.92 30.52 -4.94
CA ASN A 22 50.19 31.59 -5.91
C ASN A 22 49.60 32.93 -5.48
N LYS A 23 50.45 33.86 -5.14
CA LYS A 23 50.14 35.29 -5.14
C LYS A 23 50.05 35.76 -6.60
N GLN A 24 48.87 36.09 -7.08
CA GLN A 24 48.72 36.99 -8.26
C GLN A 24 47.54 37.94 -8.09
N SER A 25 47.92 39.21 -7.98
CA SER A 25 47.23 40.47 -8.28
C SER A 25 45.70 40.49 -8.26
N VAL A 26 45.13 40.90 -7.13
CA VAL A 26 43.78 41.43 -6.98
C VAL A 26 43.78 42.89 -7.39
N LYS A 27 43.59 43.23 -8.69
CA LYS A 27 43.28 44.57 -9.17
C LYS A 27 42.13 44.62 -10.18
N GLY A 28 41.62 43.47 -10.67
CA GLY A 28 40.52 43.44 -11.62
C GLY A 28 39.13 43.34 -10.99
N ASP A 29 39.02 42.75 -9.78
CA ASP A 29 37.72 42.45 -9.17
C ASP A 29 37.08 43.62 -8.39
N GLU A 30 37.86 44.65 -8.00
CA GLU A 30 37.33 45.82 -7.26
C GLU A 30 36.56 46.79 -8.14
N GLU A 31 36.92 46.98 -9.42
CA GLU A 31 36.18 47.87 -10.34
C GLU A 31 34.85 47.28 -10.77
N ASP A 32 34.74 46.01 -11.01
CA ASP A 32 33.50 45.33 -11.41
C ASP A 32 32.46 45.26 -10.26
N CYS A 33 32.94 45.09 -9.00
CA CYS A 33 32.09 45.18 -7.81
C CYS A 33 31.58 46.61 -7.54
N ALA A 34 32.38 47.63 -7.78
CA ALA A 34 31.99 49.03 -7.56
C ALA A 34 30.80 49.44 -8.43
N VAL A 35 30.77 49.04 -9.70
CA VAL A 35 29.66 49.29 -10.65
C VAL A 35 28.37 48.52 -10.22
N LYS A 36 28.50 47.30 -9.75
CA LYS A 36 27.38 46.46 -9.38
C LYS A 36 26.60 46.98 -8.16
N TYR A 37 27.27 47.64 -7.22
CA TYR A 37 26.66 48.21 -6.01
C TYR A 37 26.47 49.73 -6.04
N GLY A 38 26.70 50.39 -7.16
CA GLY A 38 26.45 51.83 -7.33
C GLY A 38 27.37 52.72 -6.45
N LEU A 39 28.60 52.26 -6.18
CA LEU A 39 29.55 52.87 -5.26
C LEU A 39 30.16 54.16 -5.76
N GLU A 40 30.14 54.44 -7.10
CA GLU A 40 30.83 55.57 -7.72
C GLU A 40 30.15 56.94 -7.52
N LYS A 41 28.83 56.99 -7.29
CA LYS A 41 28.04 58.24 -7.21
C LYS A 41 27.56 58.63 -5.82
N ALA A 42 27.75 57.78 -4.80
CA ALA A 42 27.31 58.06 -3.42
C ALA A 42 28.46 58.58 -2.55
N LEU A 43 28.25 59.71 -1.85
CA LEU A 43 29.20 60.25 -0.92
C LEU A 43 29.24 59.41 0.38
N ALA A 44 30.25 58.53 0.49
CA ALA A 44 30.41 57.62 1.65
C ALA A 44 31.91 57.42 1.95
N THR A 45 32.23 57.21 3.22
CA THR A 45 33.60 56.88 3.64
C THR A 45 33.98 55.45 3.24
N PRO A 46 35.29 55.12 3.11
CA PRO A 46 35.71 53.75 2.77
C PRO A 46 35.15 52.71 3.71
N ALA A 47 35.03 53.00 5.01
CA ALA A 47 34.44 52.09 5.99
C ALA A 47 32.93 51.79 5.74
N VAL A 48 32.18 52.84 5.33
CA VAL A 48 30.74 52.70 5.00
C VAL A 48 30.57 51.93 3.70
N ARG A 49 31.43 52.14 2.70
CA ARG A 49 31.42 51.33 1.46
C ARG A 49 31.68 49.85 1.71
N ARG A 50 32.61 49.53 2.62
CA ARG A 50 32.92 48.16 3.00
C ARG A 50 31.74 47.47 3.66
N ILE A 51 31.07 48.14 4.64
CA ILE A 51 29.88 47.58 5.30
C ILE A 51 28.74 47.36 4.31
N ALA A 52 28.53 48.28 3.35
CA ALA A 52 27.52 48.12 2.29
C ALA A 52 27.83 46.92 1.38
N MET A 53 29.09 46.69 1.02
CA MET A 53 29.50 45.51 0.25
C MET A 53 29.32 44.22 1.01
N GLU A 54 29.75 44.16 2.27
CA GLU A 54 29.62 42.95 3.14
C GLU A 54 28.14 42.55 3.31
N ASN A 55 27.22 43.50 3.29
CA ASN A 55 25.79 43.26 3.46
C ASN A 55 25.00 43.35 2.12
N HIS A 56 25.67 43.37 0.98
CA HIS A 56 25.05 43.45 -0.37
C HIS A 56 24.06 44.58 -0.58
N ILE A 57 24.30 45.76 0.06
CA ILE A 57 23.43 46.94 0.00
C ILE A 57 23.92 47.89 -1.11
N LYS A 58 23.03 48.33 -1.95
CA LYS A 58 23.32 49.43 -2.91
C LYS A 58 23.22 50.75 -2.20
N LEU A 59 24.31 51.51 -2.14
CA LEU A 59 24.39 52.81 -1.43
C LEU A 59 23.36 53.85 -1.90
N LYS A 60 22.90 53.76 -3.14
CA LYS A 60 21.86 54.63 -3.71
C LYS A 60 20.46 54.39 -3.07
N ASP A 61 20.25 53.25 -2.46
CA ASP A 61 18.97 52.85 -1.85
C ASP A 61 18.91 53.25 -0.36
N VAL A 62 20.05 53.76 0.18
CA VAL A 62 20.17 54.19 1.59
C VAL A 62 19.91 55.69 1.71
N ILE A 63 19.03 56.09 2.58
CA ILE A 63 18.75 57.53 2.89
C ILE A 63 19.91 58.08 3.67
N SER A 64 20.63 59.09 3.07
CA SER A 64 21.77 59.75 3.72
C SER A 64 21.33 60.81 4.70
N THR A 65 21.89 60.81 5.95
CA THR A 65 21.62 61.83 6.98
C THR A 65 22.81 62.71 7.29
N GLY A 66 23.98 62.45 6.72
CA GLY A 66 25.20 63.20 6.93
C GLY A 66 25.25 64.52 6.17
N LYS A 67 26.08 65.48 6.64
CA LYS A 67 26.31 66.81 6.02
C LYS A 67 26.77 66.67 4.58
N GLY A 68 26.03 67.34 3.65
CA GLY A 68 26.33 67.30 2.22
C GLY A 68 25.91 65.97 1.55
N ASN A 69 24.79 65.34 1.97
CA ASN A 69 24.27 64.05 1.45
C ASN A 69 25.26 62.86 1.59
N ARG A 70 26.07 62.87 2.65
CA ARG A 70 27.00 61.78 2.95
C ARG A 70 26.29 60.68 3.72
N ILE A 71 26.45 59.45 3.30
CA ILE A 71 25.94 58.28 3.96
C ILE A 71 26.84 57.96 5.15
N LEU A 72 26.23 57.85 6.33
CA LEU A 72 26.87 57.45 7.59
C LEU A 72 26.71 55.98 7.87
N LYS A 73 27.50 55.43 8.80
CA LYS A 73 27.40 54.04 9.23
C LYS A 73 26.00 53.72 9.81
N GLU A 74 25.43 54.65 10.54
CA GLU A 74 24.11 54.54 11.18
C GLU A 74 23.00 54.43 10.13
N ASP A 75 23.13 55.10 8.98
CA ASP A 75 22.17 55.02 7.89
C ASP A 75 22.07 53.59 7.31
N ILE A 76 23.21 52.90 7.17
CA ILE A 76 23.24 51.54 6.69
C ILE A 76 22.63 50.59 7.73
N LEU A 77 22.94 50.76 9.01
CA LEU A 77 22.36 49.95 10.08
C LEU A 77 20.84 50.08 10.15
N THR A 78 20.32 51.32 10.09
CA THR A 78 18.88 51.57 10.02
C THR A 78 18.22 50.97 8.79
N HIS A 79 18.92 50.99 7.64
CA HIS A 79 18.44 50.36 6.40
C HIS A 79 18.35 48.84 6.57
N LEU A 80 19.36 48.19 7.18
CA LEU A 80 19.38 46.78 7.50
C LEU A 80 18.25 46.38 8.43
N GLU A 81 17.99 47.15 9.51
CA GLU A 81 16.89 46.94 10.42
C GLU A 81 15.52 47.02 9.71
N LYS A 82 15.35 48.01 8.83
CA LYS A 82 14.15 48.10 8.00
C LYS A 82 13.97 46.98 7.01
N MET A 83 15.05 46.44 6.46
CA MET A 83 15.00 45.27 5.58
C MET A 83 14.68 44.00 6.35
N SER A 84 15.23 43.81 7.56
CA SER A 84 14.92 42.65 8.43
C SER A 84 13.46 42.67 8.89
N THR A 85 12.95 43.85 9.31
CA THR A 85 11.53 43.98 9.71
C THR A 85 10.55 43.90 8.54
N SER A 86 10.97 44.26 7.32
CA SER A 86 10.16 44.06 6.10
C SER A 86 10.19 42.62 5.58
N SER A 87 11.29 41.89 5.84
CA SER A 87 11.43 40.46 5.54
C SER A 87 10.58 39.59 6.50
N GLU A 88 10.45 40.01 7.77
CA GLU A 88 9.54 39.35 8.70
C GLU A 88 8.06 39.59 8.36
N ARG A 89 7.70 40.70 7.71
CA ARG A 89 6.33 40.99 7.22
C ARG A 89 5.98 40.32 5.88
N LYS A 90 6.92 39.75 5.17
CA LYS A 90 6.71 38.80 4.06
C LYS A 90 6.83 37.35 4.55
N ARG A 91 6.40 37.03 5.75
CA ARG A 91 5.81 35.70 5.98
C ARG A 91 4.66 35.61 4.99
N VAL A 92 4.85 34.77 3.98
CA VAL A 92 3.76 34.26 3.16
C VAL A 92 2.63 33.94 4.13
N GLU A 93 1.51 34.67 4.05
CA GLU A 93 0.25 34.16 4.56
C GLU A 93 0.06 32.83 3.84
N GLU A 94 0.48 31.72 4.48
CA GLU A 94 -0.03 30.42 4.17
C GLU A 94 -1.54 30.56 4.29
N LYS A 95 -2.21 30.70 3.14
CA LYS A 95 -3.67 30.54 3.10
C LYS A 95 -3.93 29.26 3.88
N PRO A 96 -4.70 29.30 4.98
CA PRO A 96 -5.01 28.11 5.71
C PRO A 96 -5.57 27.16 4.66
N THR A 97 -4.89 26.02 4.43
CA THR A 97 -5.41 24.94 3.63
C THR A 97 -6.67 24.53 4.37
N ALA A 98 -7.82 24.95 3.84
CA ALA A 98 -9.10 24.70 4.46
C ALA A 98 -9.22 23.17 4.57
N GLU A 99 -9.19 22.65 5.79
CA GLU A 99 -9.42 21.24 6.05
C GLU A 99 -10.76 20.86 5.45
N THR A 100 -10.77 19.83 4.62
CA THR A 100 -12.03 19.30 4.09
C THR A 100 -12.53 18.25 5.07
N VAL A 101 -13.52 18.59 5.89
CA VAL A 101 -14.18 17.65 6.80
C VAL A 101 -15.24 16.87 6.04
N MET A 102 -15.02 15.56 5.89
CA MET A 102 -15.96 14.64 5.25
C MET A 102 -16.59 13.70 6.28
N PRO A 103 -17.92 13.70 6.46
CA PRO A 103 -18.57 12.76 7.36
C PRO A 103 -18.55 11.34 6.81
N ILE A 104 -18.21 10.36 7.64
CA ILE A 104 -18.26 8.93 7.30
C ILE A 104 -19.71 8.47 7.25
N LYS A 105 -20.20 8.07 6.06
CA LYS A 105 -21.60 7.66 5.83
C LYS A 105 -21.66 6.35 5.04
N GLY A 106 -22.85 5.75 4.91
CA GLY A 106 -23.11 4.58 4.05
C GLY A 106 -22.23 3.38 4.41
N TYR A 107 -21.68 2.71 3.41
CA TYR A 107 -20.82 1.53 3.55
C TYR A 107 -19.56 1.81 4.34
N ALA A 108 -18.97 2.99 4.20
CA ALA A 108 -17.78 3.38 4.97
C ALA A 108 -18.06 3.42 6.49
N LYS A 109 -19.26 3.89 6.92
CA LYS A 109 -19.66 3.86 8.33
C LYS A 109 -19.86 2.43 8.84
N HIS A 110 -20.42 1.56 8.02
CA HIS A 110 -20.58 0.14 8.37
C HIS A 110 -19.21 -0.54 8.51
N MET A 111 -18.32 -0.32 7.55
CA MET A 111 -16.94 -0.83 7.60
C MET A 111 -16.20 -0.32 8.85
N TRP A 112 -16.28 0.97 9.17
CA TRP A 112 -15.67 1.53 10.37
C TRP A 112 -16.15 0.79 11.64
N LYS A 113 -17.47 0.57 11.77
CA LYS A 113 -18.05 -0.15 12.91
C LYS A 113 -17.53 -1.59 12.98
N THR A 114 -17.59 -2.33 11.88
CA THR A 114 -17.16 -3.74 11.80
C THR A 114 -15.66 -3.88 12.07
N MET A 115 -14.83 -3.01 11.50
CA MET A 115 -13.39 -3.04 11.73
C MET A 115 -13.00 -2.67 13.16
N THR A 116 -13.76 -1.75 13.79
CA THR A 116 -13.57 -1.45 15.22
C THR A 116 -13.86 -2.67 16.09
N GLN A 117 -14.91 -3.44 15.79
CA GLN A 117 -15.18 -4.70 16.48
C GLN A 117 -14.08 -5.73 16.25
N SER A 118 -13.48 -5.76 15.07
CA SER A 118 -12.40 -6.68 14.72
C SER A 118 -11.09 -6.43 15.48
N LEU A 119 -10.90 -5.24 16.09
CA LEU A 119 -9.68 -4.91 16.85
C LEU A 119 -9.46 -5.82 18.07
N SER A 120 -10.53 -6.40 18.63
CA SER A 120 -10.44 -7.31 19.79
C SER A 120 -9.98 -8.74 19.40
N ILE A 121 -9.97 -9.06 18.10
CA ILE A 121 -9.63 -10.39 17.62
C ILE A 121 -8.10 -10.53 17.49
N PRO A 122 -7.46 -11.47 18.19
CA PRO A 122 -6.04 -11.77 17.98
C PRO A 122 -5.87 -12.53 16.66
N HIS A 123 -5.56 -11.79 15.59
CA HIS A 123 -5.38 -12.36 14.26
C HIS A 123 -4.10 -13.19 14.18
N PHE A 124 -4.26 -14.49 13.90
CA PHE A 124 -3.19 -15.36 13.42
C PHE A 124 -3.18 -15.33 11.89
N VAL A 125 -2.04 -15.05 11.27
CA VAL A 125 -1.92 -15.02 9.81
C VAL A 125 -1.04 -16.16 9.34
N TYR A 126 -1.58 -16.98 8.42
CA TYR A 126 -0.90 -18.04 7.72
C TYR A 126 -0.81 -17.70 6.23
N SER A 127 0.40 -17.66 5.67
CA SER A 127 0.64 -17.33 4.26
C SER A 127 1.25 -18.52 3.55
N ASP A 128 0.79 -18.80 2.33
CA ASP A 128 1.30 -19.87 1.49
C ASP A 128 1.30 -19.44 0.01
N GLU A 129 2.06 -20.14 -0.82
CA GLU A 129 2.02 -20.01 -2.28
C GLU A 129 1.32 -21.21 -2.92
N CYS A 130 0.66 -20.96 -4.05
CA CYS A 130 -0.03 -21.98 -4.81
C CYS A 130 0.31 -21.84 -6.29
N ASN A 131 0.61 -22.97 -6.95
CA ASN A 131 0.86 -23.01 -8.39
C ASN A 131 -0.48 -23.12 -9.13
N VAL A 132 -0.80 -22.11 -9.92
CA VAL A 132 -2.07 -22.05 -10.66
C VAL A 132 -1.95 -22.38 -12.14
N ASN A 133 -0.82 -22.93 -12.61
CA ASN A 133 -0.63 -23.27 -14.02
C ASN A 133 -1.78 -24.14 -14.55
N ARG A 134 -2.00 -25.30 -13.93
CA ARG A 134 -3.03 -26.26 -14.36
C ARG A 134 -4.43 -25.65 -14.33
N LEU A 135 -4.72 -24.86 -13.30
CA LEU A 135 -6.01 -24.16 -13.21
C LEU A 135 -6.19 -23.15 -14.34
N MET A 136 -5.13 -22.40 -14.67
CA MET A 136 -5.17 -21.45 -15.80
C MET A 136 -5.36 -22.15 -17.12
N ASP A 137 -4.72 -23.29 -17.33
CA ASP A 137 -4.84 -24.10 -18.55
C ASP A 137 -6.29 -24.58 -18.69
N TYR A 138 -6.86 -25.26 -17.69
CA TYR A 138 -8.27 -25.70 -17.70
C TYR A 138 -9.26 -24.55 -17.92
N ARG A 139 -9.04 -23.43 -17.21
CA ARG A 139 -9.88 -22.25 -17.43
C ARG A 139 -9.80 -21.75 -18.86
N ASN A 140 -8.60 -21.74 -19.46
CA ASN A 140 -8.40 -21.26 -20.84
C ASN A 140 -9.04 -22.16 -21.87
N GLU A 141 -9.09 -23.48 -21.63
CA GLU A 141 -9.77 -24.44 -22.50
C GLU A 141 -11.29 -24.22 -22.53
N VAL A 142 -11.90 -23.86 -21.40
CA VAL A 142 -13.37 -23.79 -21.29
C VAL A 142 -13.95 -22.38 -21.34
N LYS A 143 -13.14 -21.33 -21.16
CA LYS A 143 -13.62 -19.96 -20.97
C LYS A 143 -14.47 -19.42 -22.12
N ASP A 144 -14.14 -19.80 -23.36
CA ASP A 144 -14.82 -19.29 -24.55
C ASP A 144 -16.19 -19.95 -24.71
N SER A 145 -16.31 -21.28 -24.52
CA SER A 145 -17.60 -21.97 -24.45
C SER A 145 -18.52 -21.44 -23.35
N VAL A 146 -17.94 -21.13 -22.17
CA VAL A 146 -18.70 -20.56 -21.05
C VAL A 146 -19.14 -19.12 -21.35
N LYS A 147 -18.30 -18.35 -22.06
CA LYS A 147 -18.62 -17.00 -22.50
C LYS A 147 -19.78 -16.96 -23.50
N GLU A 148 -19.88 -17.95 -24.40
CA GLU A 148 -21.03 -18.11 -25.32
C GLU A 148 -22.36 -18.26 -24.55
N GLN A 149 -22.31 -18.80 -23.33
CA GLN A 149 -23.46 -18.88 -22.44
C GLN A 149 -23.71 -17.58 -21.64
N GLY A 150 -23.02 -16.49 -21.98
CA GLY A 150 -23.16 -15.19 -21.30
C GLY A 150 -22.47 -15.10 -19.94
N VAL A 151 -21.55 -16.03 -19.61
CA VAL A 151 -20.88 -16.09 -18.30
C VAL A 151 -19.40 -15.78 -18.44
N SER A 152 -18.91 -14.80 -17.64
CA SER A 152 -17.48 -14.50 -17.55
C SER A 152 -16.81 -15.39 -16.48
N LEU A 153 -15.93 -16.28 -16.92
CA LEU A 153 -15.25 -17.23 -16.05
C LEU A 153 -13.85 -16.71 -15.66
N SER A 154 -13.73 -16.20 -14.43
CA SER A 154 -12.46 -15.83 -13.79
C SER A 154 -11.89 -17.00 -12.97
N LEU A 155 -10.76 -16.79 -12.25
CA LEU A 155 -10.24 -17.78 -11.31
C LEU A 155 -11.03 -17.84 -10.01
N MET A 156 -11.76 -16.78 -9.67
CA MET A 156 -12.48 -16.69 -8.39
C MET A 156 -13.53 -17.80 -8.16
N PRO A 157 -14.35 -18.22 -9.13
CA PRO A 157 -15.27 -19.33 -8.94
C PRO A 157 -14.59 -20.62 -8.47
N PHE A 158 -13.39 -20.92 -8.99
CA PHE A 158 -12.58 -22.05 -8.56
C PHE A 158 -12.07 -21.87 -7.12
N PHE A 159 -11.59 -20.68 -6.77
CA PHE A 159 -11.12 -20.37 -5.42
C PHE A 159 -12.26 -20.50 -4.40
N ILE A 160 -13.46 -20.04 -4.75
CA ILE A 160 -14.66 -20.12 -3.93
C ILE A 160 -15.08 -21.60 -3.74
N LYS A 161 -15.11 -22.37 -4.84
CA LYS A 161 -15.47 -23.81 -4.75
C LYS A 161 -14.43 -24.61 -3.96
N ALA A 162 -13.13 -24.35 -4.18
CA ALA A 162 -12.05 -24.98 -3.41
C ALA A 162 -12.15 -24.66 -1.91
N ALA A 163 -12.49 -23.40 -1.56
CA ALA A 163 -12.71 -23.02 -0.17
C ALA A 163 -13.87 -23.81 0.45
N SER A 164 -14.99 -23.94 -0.27
CA SER A 164 -16.15 -24.73 0.18
C SER A 164 -15.79 -26.22 0.37
N ARG A 165 -15.06 -26.83 -0.58
CA ARG A 165 -14.60 -28.22 -0.46
C ARG A 165 -13.65 -28.44 0.71
N ALA A 166 -12.74 -27.51 0.95
CA ALA A 166 -11.86 -27.56 2.11
C ALA A 166 -12.63 -27.43 3.44
N LEU A 167 -13.69 -26.61 3.48
CA LEU A 167 -14.58 -26.47 4.65
C LEU A 167 -15.37 -27.74 4.95
N GLU A 168 -15.70 -28.58 3.96
CA GLU A 168 -16.31 -29.89 4.20
C GLU A 168 -15.40 -30.81 5.03
N LYS A 169 -14.09 -30.70 4.87
CA LYS A 169 -13.08 -31.50 5.59
C LYS A 169 -12.65 -30.87 6.92
N VAL A 170 -12.79 -29.53 7.04
CA VAL A 170 -12.41 -28.76 8.23
C VAL A 170 -13.58 -27.82 8.63
N PRO A 171 -14.75 -28.40 9.01
CA PRO A 171 -15.99 -27.64 9.20
C PRO A 171 -15.93 -26.61 10.33
N GLN A 172 -15.03 -26.77 11.31
CA GLN A 172 -14.85 -25.81 12.40
C GLN A 172 -14.40 -24.42 11.93
N LEU A 173 -13.84 -24.28 10.73
CA LEU A 173 -13.47 -22.97 10.16
C LEU A 173 -14.66 -22.23 9.55
N ASN A 174 -15.77 -22.92 9.27
CA ASN A 174 -17.02 -22.34 8.80
C ASN A 174 -17.94 -22.05 9.97
N ALA A 175 -17.57 -21.11 10.83
CA ALA A 175 -18.27 -20.90 12.08
C ALA A 175 -18.41 -19.42 12.45
N TRP A 176 -19.34 -19.14 13.33
CA TRP A 176 -19.50 -17.86 14.01
C TRP A 176 -19.12 -18.00 15.49
N LEU A 177 -18.33 -17.05 15.97
CA LEU A 177 -18.00 -16.96 17.39
C LEU A 177 -19.06 -16.11 18.10
N ASP A 178 -19.70 -16.69 19.09
CA ASP A 178 -20.54 -16.00 20.06
C ASP A 178 -19.67 -15.68 21.28
N GLU A 179 -19.19 -14.44 21.34
CA GLU A 179 -18.24 -14.00 22.38
C GLU A 179 -18.91 -13.93 23.75
N GLU A 180 -20.20 -13.59 23.83
CA GLU A 180 -20.94 -13.45 25.09
C GLU A 180 -21.12 -14.81 25.77
N ASN A 181 -21.47 -15.84 24.98
CA ASN A 181 -21.68 -17.18 25.48
C ASN A 181 -20.44 -18.08 25.38
N GLN A 182 -19.32 -17.57 24.83
CA GLN A 182 -18.09 -18.32 24.58
C GLN A 182 -18.35 -19.63 23.80
N THR A 183 -19.21 -19.57 22.78
CA THR A 183 -19.59 -20.73 21.97
C THR A 183 -19.26 -20.53 20.50
N LEU A 184 -18.82 -21.63 19.87
CA LEU A 184 -18.58 -21.70 18.44
C LEU A 184 -19.77 -22.34 17.73
N ARG A 185 -20.43 -21.57 16.86
CA ARG A 185 -21.59 -22.04 16.07
C ARG A 185 -21.14 -22.46 14.68
N ILE A 186 -20.84 -23.75 14.49
CA ILE A 186 -20.45 -24.30 13.20
C ILE A 186 -21.65 -24.25 12.24
N GLN A 187 -21.43 -23.64 11.08
CA GLN A 187 -22.44 -23.46 10.06
C GLN A 187 -22.38 -24.62 9.05
N LYS A 188 -23.53 -25.22 8.74
CA LYS A 188 -23.62 -26.25 7.70
C LYS A 188 -23.65 -25.67 6.28
N ARG A 189 -24.12 -24.43 6.14
CA ARG A 189 -24.20 -23.72 4.87
C ARG A 189 -22.89 -22.96 4.63
N HIS A 190 -22.36 -23.07 3.43
CA HIS A 190 -21.18 -22.30 3.04
C HIS A 190 -21.62 -21.05 2.29
N ASN A 191 -21.93 -19.98 3.05
CA ASN A 191 -22.24 -18.67 2.50
C ASN A 191 -20.93 -17.87 2.40
N ILE A 192 -20.30 -17.92 1.23
CA ILE A 192 -18.97 -17.37 1.05
C ILE A 192 -19.07 -15.92 0.58
N GLY A 193 -18.61 -15.01 1.43
CA GLY A 193 -18.51 -13.59 1.16
C GLY A 193 -17.33 -13.26 0.24
N ILE A 194 -17.52 -12.35 -0.69
CA ILE A 194 -16.49 -11.86 -1.60
C ILE A 194 -16.35 -10.35 -1.43
N ALA A 195 -15.17 -9.90 -1.00
CA ALA A 195 -14.89 -8.48 -0.89
C ALA A 195 -14.90 -7.82 -2.28
N MET A 196 -15.69 -6.77 -2.41
CA MET A 196 -15.86 -6.02 -3.66
C MET A 196 -15.73 -4.52 -3.39
N ASP A 197 -14.95 -3.86 -4.23
CA ASP A 197 -14.91 -2.40 -4.29
C ASP A 197 -16.10 -1.87 -5.08
N THR A 198 -16.77 -0.85 -4.53
CA THR A 198 -17.90 -0.17 -5.17
C THR A 198 -17.73 1.34 -5.10
N PRO A 199 -18.45 2.12 -5.92
CA PRO A 199 -18.37 3.58 -5.86
C PRO A 199 -18.69 4.18 -4.47
N GLU A 200 -19.46 3.46 -3.65
CA GLU A 200 -19.83 3.89 -2.28
C GLU A 200 -18.92 3.31 -1.18
N GLY A 201 -17.93 2.48 -1.54
CA GLY A 201 -17.00 1.85 -0.62
C GLY A 201 -16.96 0.33 -0.71
N LEU A 202 -16.19 -0.28 0.20
CA LEU A 202 -15.99 -1.73 0.27
C LEU A 202 -17.21 -2.42 0.87
N ILE A 203 -17.69 -3.45 0.19
CA ILE A 203 -18.76 -4.34 0.66
C ILE A 203 -18.34 -5.81 0.51
N VAL A 204 -19.01 -6.69 1.24
CA VAL A 204 -18.73 -8.14 1.20
C VAL A 204 -20.04 -8.92 1.00
N PRO A 205 -20.63 -8.89 -0.22
CA PRO A 205 -21.75 -9.75 -0.54
C PRO A 205 -21.33 -11.20 -0.58
N ASN A 206 -22.28 -12.12 -0.39
CA ASN A 206 -21.97 -13.54 -0.36
C ASN A 206 -22.77 -14.34 -1.38
N ILE A 207 -22.17 -15.45 -1.83
CA ILE A 207 -22.83 -16.50 -2.59
C ILE A 207 -23.33 -17.54 -1.58
N LYS A 208 -24.61 -17.80 -1.62
CA LYS A 208 -25.27 -18.72 -0.69
C LYS A 208 -25.06 -20.18 -1.09
N ASN A 209 -24.90 -21.05 -0.08
CA ASN A 209 -24.88 -22.51 -0.23
C ASN A 209 -23.89 -22.99 -1.32
N VAL A 210 -22.67 -22.48 -1.29
CA VAL A 210 -21.64 -22.80 -2.31
C VAL A 210 -21.35 -24.29 -2.39
N GLN A 211 -21.56 -25.05 -1.29
CA GLN A 211 -21.41 -26.51 -1.28
C GLN A 211 -22.28 -27.18 -2.34
N ASP A 212 -23.47 -26.66 -2.60
CA ASP A 212 -24.49 -27.23 -3.50
C ASP A 212 -24.32 -26.76 -4.96
N LEU A 213 -23.49 -25.74 -5.22
CA LEU A 213 -23.32 -25.12 -6.52
C LEU A 213 -22.13 -25.71 -7.30
N ASP A 214 -22.27 -25.80 -8.62
CA ASP A 214 -21.15 -26.03 -9.51
C ASP A 214 -20.36 -24.73 -9.79
N ILE A 215 -19.23 -24.87 -10.50
CA ILE A 215 -18.33 -23.74 -10.79
C ILE A 215 -19.01 -22.71 -11.69
N ILE A 216 -19.84 -23.14 -12.63
CA ILE A 216 -20.54 -22.25 -13.58
C ILE A 216 -21.66 -21.48 -12.85
N GLU A 217 -22.38 -22.12 -11.95
CA GLU A 217 -23.39 -21.48 -11.10
C GLU A 217 -22.75 -20.44 -10.18
N ILE A 218 -21.59 -20.78 -9.58
CA ILE A 218 -20.80 -19.81 -8.78
C ILE A 218 -20.37 -18.63 -9.65
N ALA A 219 -19.91 -18.88 -10.88
CA ALA A 219 -19.50 -17.82 -11.80
C ALA A 219 -20.68 -16.91 -12.17
N LYS A 220 -21.88 -17.46 -12.45
CA LYS A 220 -23.11 -16.70 -12.70
C LYS A 220 -23.46 -15.80 -11.51
N GLN A 221 -23.46 -16.37 -10.29
CA GLN A 221 -23.74 -15.60 -9.07
C GLN A 221 -22.70 -14.49 -8.84
N LEU A 222 -21.44 -14.79 -9.06
CA LEU A 222 -20.36 -13.80 -8.93
C LEU A 222 -20.52 -12.64 -9.92
N ASN A 223 -20.82 -12.95 -11.20
CA ASN A 223 -21.07 -11.94 -12.23
C ASN A 223 -22.26 -11.05 -11.86
N ARG A 224 -23.36 -11.65 -11.38
CA ARG A 224 -24.53 -10.92 -10.88
C ARG A 224 -24.15 -9.95 -9.74
N LEU A 225 -23.42 -10.43 -8.74
CA LEU A 225 -23.00 -9.61 -7.60
C LEU A 225 -22.07 -8.47 -8.04
N GLN A 226 -21.15 -8.73 -8.98
CA GLN A 226 -20.26 -7.70 -9.53
C GLN A 226 -21.04 -6.61 -10.28
N GLU A 227 -22.06 -6.98 -11.05
CA GLU A 227 -22.91 -6.02 -11.75
C GLU A 227 -23.71 -5.15 -10.77
N LEU A 228 -24.33 -5.77 -9.76
CA LEU A 228 -25.05 -5.07 -8.70
C LEU A 228 -24.12 -4.17 -7.87
N GLY A 229 -22.89 -4.62 -7.61
CA GLY A 229 -21.89 -3.83 -6.90
C GLY A 229 -21.49 -2.56 -7.65
N ARG A 230 -21.28 -2.65 -8.98
CA ARG A 230 -21.01 -1.47 -9.82
C ARG A 230 -22.15 -0.46 -9.79
N LYS A 231 -23.40 -0.92 -9.61
CA LYS A 231 -24.61 -0.09 -9.52
C LYS A 231 -24.93 0.33 -8.07
N SER A 232 -24.11 -0.05 -7.08
CA SER A 232 -24.36 0.16 -5.65
C SER A 232 -25.74 -0.31 -5.19
N SER A 233 -26.24 -1.42 -5.76
CA SER A 233 -27.61 -1.93 -5.59
C SER A 233 -27.66 -3.36 -5.07
N ILE A 234 -26.67 -3.77 -4.23
CA ILE A 234 -26.64 -5.11 -3.64
C ILE A 234 -27.80 -5.26 -2.63
N PRO A 235 -28.65 -6.28 -2.80
CA PRO A 235 -29.77 -6.54 -1.89
C PRO A 235 -29.26 -6.91 -0.48
N PRO A 236 -29.97 -6.53 0.61
CA PRO A 236 -29.59 -6.87 1.98
C PRO A 236 -29.45 -8.38 2.23
N ASN A 237 -30.24 -9.20 1.53
CA ASN A 237 -30.13 -10.67 1.62
C ASN A 237 -28.73 -11.16 1.19
N ASP A 238 -28.14 -10.56 0.19
CA ASP A 238 -26.79 -10.93 -0.31
C ASP A 238 -25.67 -10.43 0.61
N LEU A 239 -25.96 -9.52 1.56
CA LEU A 239 -25.02 -9.01 2.56
C LEU A 239 -25.14 -9.71 3.92
N SER A 240 -26.17 -10.55 4.12
CA SER A 240 -26.47 -11.18 5.39
C SER A 240 -26.00 -12.64 5.45
N ASN A 241 -25.79 -13.16 6.68
CA ASN A 241 -25.50 -14.56 6.95
C ASN A 241 -24.24 -15.12 6.25
N THR A 242 -23.23 -14.29 6.06
CA THR A 242 -21.91 -14.72 5.56
C THR A 242 -21.23 -15.57 6.61
N THR A 243 -20.67 -16.71 6.20
CA THR A 243 -20.05 -17.68 7.15
C THR A 243 -18.54 -17.73 6.99
N PHE A 244 -18.04 -17.37 5.82
CA PHE A 244 -16.61 -17.37 5.47
C PHE A 244 -16.38 -16.29 4.43
N SER A 245 -15.22 -15.61 4.45
CA SER A 245 -14.96 -14.50 3.50
C SER A 245 -13.68 -14.70 2.71
N LEU A 246 -13.72 -14.24 1.46
CA LEU A 246 -12.58 -14.20 0.55
C LEU A 246 -12.41 -12.77 -0.02
N SER A 247 -11.16 -12.32 -0.09
CA SER A 247 -10.78 -11.04 -0.66
C SER A 247 -9.80 -11.23 -1.80
N ASN A 248 -10.03 -10.61 -2.95
CA ASN A 248 -9.10 -10.65 -4.07
C ASN A 248 -8.58 -9.26 -4.39
N ILE A 249 -7.48 -8.88 -3.74
CA ILE A 249 -6.78 -7.62 -4.01
C ILE A 249 -5.85 -7.74 -5.21
N GLY A 250 -5.52 -8.96 -5.63
CA GLY A 250 -4.60 -9.22 -6.74
C GLY A 250 -5.03 -8.67 -8.09
N VAL A 251 -6.31 -8.34 -8.25
CA VAL A 251 -6.83 -7.65 -9.45
C VAL A 251 -6.28 -6.22 -9.54
N VAL A 252 -6.09 -5.56 -8.41
CA VAL A 252 -5.54 -4.20 -8.33
C VAL A 252 -4.02 -4.25 -8.20
N GLY A 253 -3.51 -5.15 -7.36
CA GLY A 253 -2.08 -5.31 -7.10
C GLY A 253 -1.81 -6.03 -5.78
N GLY A 254 -0.54 -6.04 -5.38
CA GLY A 254 -0.12 -6.65 -4.12
C GLY A 254 0.24 -8.13 -4.25
N THR A 255 1.22 -8.53 -3.46
CA THR A 255 1.69 -9.93 -3.37
C THR A 255 1.25 -10.52 -2.05
N TYR A 256 1.53 -9.81 -0.96
CA TYR A 256 1.20 -10.22 0.41
C TYR A 256 0.16 -9.25 0.97
N THR A 257 -0.83 -9.80 1.65
CA THR A 257 -1.92 -9.04 2.27
C THR A 257 -2.16 -9.58 3.68
N LYS A 258 -2.63 -8.73 4.58
CA LYS A 258 -3.09 -9.14 5.90
C LYS A 258 -4.58 -8.82 6.00
N PRO A 259 -5.47 -9.76 5.64
CA PRO A 259 -6.91 -9.49 5.72
C PRO A 259 -7.38 -9.36 7.16
N VAL A 260 -8.46 -8.61 7.35
CA VAL A 260 -9.07 -8.39 8.67
C VAL A 260 -10.37 -9.18 8.75
N ILE A 261 -10.54 -9.94 9.82
CA ILE A 261 -11.72 -10.80 10.05
C ILE A 261 -12.97 -9.95 10.19
N LEU A 262 -14.07 -10.43 9.65
CA LEU A 262 -15.38 -9.80 9.70
C LEU A 262 -16.24 -10.51 10.77
N PRO A 263 -16.31 -10.01 12.01
CA PRO A 263 -17.12 -10.65 13.03
C PRO A 263 -18.59 -10.83 12.57
N PRO A 264 -19.27 -11.92 12.93
CA PRO A 264 -18.88 -13.00 13.84
C PRO A 264 -18.08 -14.16 13.20
N GLN A 265 -17.63 -14.01 11.95
CA GLN A 265 -16.77 -15.00 11.27
C GLN A 265 -15.43 -15.13 11.99
N ILE A 266 -14.77 -16.28 11.84
CA ILE A 266 -13.48 -16.55 12.49
C ILE A 266 -12.31 -16.68 11.52
N VAL A 267 -12.57 -16.70 10.20
CA VAL A 267 -11.54 -16.81 9.16
C VAL A 267 -11.89 -15.96 7.95
N ILE A 268 -10.87 -15.38 7.35
CA ILE A 268 -10.91 -14.72 6.05
C ILE A 268 -9.66 -15.07 5.24
N GLY A 269 -9.82 -15.33 3.93
CA GLY A 269 -8.72 -15.52 3.00
C GLY A 269 -8.52 -14.31 2.09
N ALA A 270 -7.26 -13.98 1.75
CA ALA A 270 -6.96 -12.94 0.79
C ALA A 270 -5.94 -13.41 -0.25
N PHE A 271 -6.24 -13.13 -1.52
CA PHE A 271 -5.41 -13.50 -2.66
C PHE A 271 -4.62 -12.29 -3.17
N GLY A 272 -3.32 -12.50 -3.38
CA GLY A 272 -2.46 -11.57 -4.10
C GLY A 272 -2.59 -11.75 -5.63
N ARG A 273 -1.81 -10.99 -6.39
CA ARG A 273 -1.75 -11.14 -7.85
C ARG A 273 -1.06 -12.44 -8.24
N VAL A 274 -1.47 -13.02 -9.35
CA VAL A 274 -0.74 -14.11 -9.99
C VAL A 274 0.56 -13.56 -10.58
N GLN A 275 1.68 -14.20 -10.29
CA GLN A 275 3.02 -13.81 -10.75
C GLN A 275 3.69 -14.96 -11.46
N LYS A 276 4.38 -14.67 -12.55
CA LYS A 276 5.24 -15.65 -13.22
C LYS A 276 6.61 -15.64 -12.55
N LEU A 277 6.92 -16.70 -11.80
CA LEU A 277 8.12 -16.82 -10.97
C LEU A 277 8.92 -18.08 -11.35
N PRO A 278 10.26 -18.06 -11.21
CA PRO A 278 11.06 -19.27 -11.36
C PRO A 278 10.82 -20.20 -10.17
N ARG A 279 10.54 -21.48 -10.45
CA ARG A 279 10.42 -22.53 -9.43
C ARG A 279 11.13 -23.80 -9.93
N PHE A 280 11.64 -24.57 -9.00
CA PHE A 280 12.18 -25.89 -9.30
C PHE A 280 11.04 -26.89 -9.49
N ASP A 281 11.19 -27.77 -10.48
CA ASP A 281 10.36 -28.95 -10.62
C ASP A 281 10.88 -30.09 -9.70
N ASP A 282 10.14 -31.20 -9.65
CA ASP A 282 10.52 -32.38 -8.84
C ASP A 282 11.85 -33.01 -9.28
N LYS A 283 12.35 -32.69 -10.47
CA LYS A 283 13.63 -33.13 -11.01
C LYS A 283 14.78 -32.16 -10.78
N GLY A 284 14.50 -31.01 -10.13
CA GLY A 284 15.48 -29.98 -9.86
C GLY A 284 15.74 -29.01 -11.02
N ASN A 285 14.94 -29.01 -12.10
CA ASN A 285 15.06 -28.06 -13.19
C ASN A 285 14.29 -26.78 -12.85
N VAL A 286 14.83 -25.64 -13.26
CA VAL A 286 14.16 -24.35 -13.09
C VAL A 286 13.17 -24.13 -14.24
N GLY A 287 11.90 -23.94 -13.88
CA GLY A 287 10.83 -23.62 -14.81
C GLY A 287 10.07 -22.34 -14.41
N ALA A 288 9.33 -21.76 -15.35
CA ALA A 288 8.42 -20.65 -15.06
C ALA A 288 7.09 -21.19 -14.53
N ALA A 289 6.68 -20.76 -13.35
CA ALA A 289 5.40 -21.11 -12.74
C ALA A 289 4.56 -19.87 -12.48
N ASN A 290 3.25 -19.96 -12.72
CA ASN A 290 2.29 -18.94 -12.29
C ASN A 290 1.92 -19.21 -10.83
N ILE A 291 2.39 -18.35 -9.95
CA ILE A 291 2.23 -18.47 -8.51
C ILE A 291 1.27 -17.41 -8.01
N ILE A 292 0.32 -17.81 -7.16
CA ILE A 292 -0.52 -16.92 -6.38
C ILE A 292 -0.21 -17.10 -4.90
N PHE A 293 -0.15 -15.99 -4.18
CA PHE A 293 -0.03 -16.02 -2.72
C PHE A 293 -1.41 -15.92 -2.09
N ILE A 294 -1.69 -16.83 -1.16
CA ILE A 294 -2.88 -16.83 -0.32
C ILE A 294 -2.48 -16.50 1.12
N ASN A 295 -3.23 -15.62 1.75
CA ASN A 295 -3.03 -15.22 3.15
C ASN A 295 -4.33 -15.45 3.90
N TRP A 296 -4.32 -16.37 4.85
CA TRP A 296 -5.43 -16.66 5.74
C TRP A 296 -5.24 -15.89 7.03
N ALA A 297 -6.25 -15.14 7.47
CA ALA A 297 -6.31 -14.61 8.82
C ALA A 297 -7.39 -15.34 9.58
N ALA A 298 -7.04 -15.86 10.76
CA ALA A 298 -7.92 -16.62 11.63
C ALA A 298 -7.91 -16.06 13.06
N ASP A 299 -9.01 -16.21 13.77
CA ASP A 299 -9.13 -15.89 15.19
C ASP A 299 -8.32 -16.90 16.01
N HIS A 300 -7.16 -16.47 16.52
CA HIS A 300 -6.23 -17.37 17.23
C HIS A 300 -6.74 -17.84 18.59
N ARG A 301 -7.84 -17.30 19.07
CA ARG A 301 -8.53 -17.82 20.26
C ARG A 301 -9.17 -19.19 19.98
N ILE A 302 -9.48 -19.49 18.70
CA ILE A 302 -10.22 -20.68 18.26
C ILE A 302 -9.41 -21.51 17.28
N VAL A 303 -8.67 -20.87 16.37
CA VAL A 303 -7.97 -21.55 15.27
C VAL A 303 -6.47 -21.55 15.52
N ASP A 304 -5.88 -22.73 15.61
CA ASP A 304 -4.43 -22.92 15.72
C ASP A 304 -3.76 -23.01 14.34
N GLY A 305 -2.41 -22.94 14.34
CA GLY A 305 -1.61 -22.96 13.12
C GLY A 305 -1.72 -24.28 12.34
N VAL A 306 -1.86 -25.41 13.02
CA VAL A 306 -1.97 -26.74 12.38
C VAL A 306 -3.29 -26.87 11.65
N THR A 307 -4.38 -26.45 12.27
CA THR A 307 -5.72 -26.44 11.67
C THR A 307 -5.74 -25.55 10.43
N MET A 308 -5.15 -24.35 10.50
CA MET A 308 -5.09 -23.44 9.36
C MET A 308 -4.22 -24.00 8.22
N ALA A 309 -3.06 -24.58 8.55
CA ALA A 309 -2.18 -25.21 7.56
C ALA A 309 -2.87 -26.40 6.85
N LYS A 310 -3.57 -27.26 7.59
CA LYS A 310 -4.35 -28.36 7.00
C LYS A 310 -5.40 -27.85 6.03
N TYR A 311 -6.14 -26.80 6.39
CA TYR A 311 -7.14 -26.17 5.53
C TYR A 311 -6.49 -25.58 4.27
N SER A 312 -5.41 -24.81 4.44
CA SER A 312 -4.68 -24.22 3.32
C SER A 312 -4.16 -25.28 2.36
N ASN A 313 -3.59 -26.38 2.86
CA ASN A 313 -3.11 -27.48 2.05
C ASN A 313 -4.24 -28.17 1.26
N LEU A 314 -5.43 -28.35 1.85
CA LEU A 314 -6.59 -28.87 1.14
C LEU A 314 -7.04 -27.91 0.03
N TRP A 315 -7.17 -26.62 0.35
CA TRP A 315 -7.53 -25.59 -0.64
C TRP A 315 -6.54 -25.59 -1.79
N LYS A 316 -5.25 -25.58 -1.48
CA LYS A 316 -4.14 -25.61 -2.44
C LYS A 316 -4.18 -26.86 -3.30
N HIS A 317 -4.42 -28.04 -2.71
CA HIS A 317 -4.57 -29.29 -3.44
C HIS A 317 -5.66 -29.22 -4.51
N TYR A 318 -6.82 -28.64 -4.18
CA TYR A 318 -7.91 -28.46 -5.15
C TYR A 318 -7.57 -27.46 -6.27
N ILE A 319 -6.82 -26.42 -5.97
CA ILE A 319 -6.42 -25.42 -6.95
C ILE A 319 -5.33 -25.93 -7.89
N GLU A 320 -4.35 -26.66 -7.34
CA GLU A 320 -3.25 -27.27 -8.13
C GLU A 320 -3.73 -28.49 -8.93
N ASN A 321 -4.84 -29.12 -8.51
CA ASN A 321 -5.44 -30.27 -9.17
C ASN A 321 -6.95 -30.05 -9.38
N PRO A 322 -7.35 -29.14 -10.26
CA PRO A 322 -8.75 -28.70 -10.40
C PRO A 322 -9.72 -29.78 -10.86
N ILE A 323 -9.23 -30.92 -11.35
CA ILE A 323 -10.07 -32.07 -11.69
C ILE A 323 -10.88 -32.55 -10.47
N PHE A 324 -10.32 -32.49 -9.24
CA PHE A 324 -11.02 -32.89 -8.01
C PHE A 324 -12.19 -31.94 -7.65
N LEU A 325 -12.17 -30.71 -8.14
CA LEU A 325 -13.31 -29.80 -8.00
C LEU A 325 -14.48 -30.19 -8.92
N LEU A 326 -14.18 -30.82 -10.07
CA LEU A 326 -15.16 -31.19 -11.08
C LEU A 326 -15.84 -32.54 -10.78
N ILE A 327 -15.08 -33.52 -10.33
CA ILE A 327 -15.58 -34.87 -10.08
C ILE A 327 -16.19 -35.08 -8.68
N GLY A 328 -16.12 -34.07 -7.83
CA GLY A 328 -16.73 -34.12 -6.50
C GLY A 328 -16.01 -35.04 -5.49
N ALA A 329 -14.74 -35.36 -5.75
CA ALA A 329 -13.92 -36.24 -4.92
C ALA A 329 -13.14 -35.50 -3.81
#